data_7bcb676321eda21499c31c29f8733e5c
#
_entry.id   7bcb676321eda21499c31c29f8733e5c
#
_cell.length_a   1.000
_cell.length_b   1.000
_cell.length_c   1.000
_cell.angle_alpha   90.00
_cell.angle_beta   90.00
_cell.angle_gamma   90.00
#
_symmetry.space_group_name_H-M   'P 1'
#
loop_
_entity.id
_entity.type
_entity.pdbx_description
1 polymer ?
#
loop_
_entity_poly.entity_id
_entity_poly.type
_entity_poly.pdbx_seq_one_letter_code
_entity_poly.pdbx_strand_id
1 'polypeptide(L)'
;MSERLRVVALYPELMNIYADRGNLLMLERRCRWRDIGFELKAVSFDDRLAPGECDLIYIGGGQDRDQALCARDLVQRKRDALVEAVAGGCALLAVCGGYQLLGRSYRVGDDTLPGLGLVGAETVREPGPRLIGNCVIETTLGGELRLLAGFENHGGRTRLGDVEPLGT
;
A
#
# COMPACT_ATOMS: atom_id res chain seq x y z
N MET A 1 -24.12 2.29 18.52
CA MET A 1 -23.29 3.18 17.68
C MET A 1 -23.21 2.54 16.32
N SER A 2 -23.50 3.25 15.24
CA SER A 2 -23.34 2.69 13.89
C SER A 2 -21.87 2.40 13.65
N GLU A 3 -21.56 1.25 13.05
CA GLU A 3 -20.22 0.90 12.62
C GLU A 3 -19.67 1.98 11.67
N ARG A 4 -18.39 2.29 11.76
CA ARG A 4 -17.72 3.29 10.94
C ARG A 4 -16.34 2.79 10.55
N LEU A 5 -15.97 2.99 9.29
CA LEU A 5 -14.62 2.76 8.78
C LEU A 5 -13.91 4.11 8.63
N ARG A 6 -12.82 4.31 9.37
CA ARG A 6 -11.96 5.50 9.29
C ARG A 6 -10.76 5.17 8.42
N VAL A 7 -10.64 5.84 7.30
CA VAL A 7 -9.57 5.61 6.30
C VAL A 7 -8.65 6.81 6.26
N VAL A 8 -7.35 6.55 6.32
CA VAL A 8 -6.31 7.53 6.03
C VAL A 8 -5.71 7.23 4.67
N ALA A 9 -5.76 8.18 3.74
CA ALA A 9 -5.03 8.12 2.47
C ALA A 9 -3.74 8.92 2.59
N LEU A 10 -2.59 8.24 2.41
CA LEU A 10 -1.29 8.89 2.45
C LEU A 10 -0.92 9.44 1.07
N TYR A 11 -0.56 10.73 1.02
CA TYR A 11 -0.13 11.47 -0.18
C TYR A 11 -1.07 11.32 -1.39
N PRO A 12 -2.39 11.53 -1.23
CA PRO A 12 -3.35 11.22 -2.30
C PRO A 12 -3.19 12.09 -3.55
N GLU A 13 -2.47 13.20 -3.49
CA GLU A 13 -2.15 14.03 -4.65
C GLU A 13 -0.99 13.48 -5.50
N LEU A 14 -0.04 12.77 -4.89
CA LEU A 14 1.17 12.25 -5.52
C LEU A 14 1.09 10.76 -5.78
N MET A 15 0.51 10.00 -4.85
CA MET A 15 0.38 8.55 -4.90
C MET A 15 -1.01 8.15 -5.43
N ASN A 16 -1.31 8.50 -6.69
CA ASN A 16 -2.66 8.38 -7.26
C ASN A 16 -2.67 8.13 -8.78
N ILE A 17 -1.77 7.32 -9.31
CA ILE A 17 -1.65 7.10 -10.76
C ILE A 17 -2.38 5.86 -11.28
N TYR A 18 -2.77 4.93 -10.41
CA TYR A 18 -3.41 3.66 -10.79
C TYR A 18 -4.86 3.54 -10.31
N ALA A 19 -5.67 4.54 -10.61
CA ALA A 19 -7.06 4.62 -10.16
C ALA A 19 -7.24 4.54 -8.63
N ASP A 20 -6.26 4.99 -7.87
CA ASP A 20 -6.24 4.92 -6.41
C ASP A 20 -7.45 5.63 -5.79
N ARG A 21 -7.88 6.77 -6.37
CA ARG A 21 -9.14 7.43 -5.99
C ARG A 21 -10.36 6.54 -6.27
N GLY A 22 -10.32 5.74 -7.32
CA GLY A 22 -11.37 4.77 -7.64
C GLY A 22 -11.48 3.69 -6.57
N ASN A 23 -10.35 3.22 -6.04
CA ASN A 23 -10.34 2.26 -4.94
C ASN A 23 -10.99 2.83 -3.68
N LEU A 24 -10.66 4.07 -3.32
CA LEU A 24 -11.27 4.74 -2.16
C LEU A 24 -12.76 5.01 -2.36
N LEU A 25 -13.18 5.43 -3.56
CA LEU A 25 -14.59 5.61 -3.91
C LEU A 25 -15.36 4.29 -3.85
N MET A 26 -14.78 3.20 -4.36
CA MET A 26 -15.41 1.88 -4.28
C MET A 26 -15.57 1.45 -2.83
N LEU A 27 -14.56 1.65 -2.00
CA LEU A 27 -14.61 1.33 -0.57
C LEU A 27 -15.73 2.12 0.13
N GLU A 28 -15.82 3.43 -0.13
CA GLU A 28 -16.90 4.28 0.38
C GLU A 28 -18.28 3.76 -0.04
N ARG A 29 -18.44 3.43 -1.34
CA ARG A 29 -19.71 2.89 -1.85
C ARG A 29 -20.09 1.57 -1.21
N ARG A 30 -19.12 0.69 -1.02
CA ARG A 30 -19.33 -0.61 -0.34
C ARG A 30 -19.71 -0.44 1.12
N CYS A 31 -19.16 0.54 1.82
CA CYS A 31 -19.59 0.91 3.17
C CYS A 31 -21.03 1.39 3.19
N ARG A 32 -21.39 2.32 2.29
CA ARG A 32 -22.77 2.82 2.18
C ARG A 32 -23.79 1.72 1.90
N TRP A 33 -23.48 0.76 1.04
CA TRP A 33 -24.38 -0.36 0.73
C TRP A 33 -24.61 -1.30 1.93
N ARG A 34 -23.86 -1.12 3.01
CA ARG A 34 -23.91 -1.93 4.23
C ARG A 34 -24.28 -1.12 5.47
N ASP A 35 -24.70 0.12 5.28
CA ASP A 35 -25.02 1.05 6.37
C ASP A 35 -23.84 1.29 7.33
N ILE A 36 -22.61 1.16 6.81
CA ILE A 36 -21.37 1.46 7.53
C ILE A 36 -20.97 2.91 7.24
N GLY A 37 -20.72 3.70 8.26
CA GLY A 37 -20.18 5.05 8.14
C GLY A 37 -18.81 5.01 7.48
N PHE A 38 -18.47 6.01 6.67
CA PHE A 38 -17.17 6.12 6.01
C PHE A 38 -16.58 7.50 6.25
N GLU A 39 -15.35 7.54 6.73
CA GLU A 39 -14.60 8.76 6.96
C GLU A 39 -13.26 8.66 6.26
N LEU A 40 -12.92 9.62 5.39
CA LEU A 40 -11.67 9.68 4.68
C LEU A 40 -10.89 10.93 5.08
N LYS A 41 -9.66 10.72 5.58
CA LYS A 41 -8.70 11.76 5.91
C LYS A 41 -7.49 11.66 4.99
N ALA A 42 -7.17 12.73 4.29
CA ALA A 42 -5.90 12.85 3.57
C ALA A 42 -4.79 13.23 4.56
N VAL A 43 -3.62 12.61 4.40
CA VAL A 43 -2.40 12.91 5.17
C VAL A 43 -1.24 13.07 4.19
N SER A 44 -0.74 14.28 4.04
CA SER A 44 0.37 14.65 3.17
C SER A 44 1.66 14.97 3.96
N PHE A 45 2.62 15.71 3.37
CA PHE A 45 3.97 15.86 3.93
C PHE A 45 4.02 16.46 5.33
N ASP A 46 3.36 17.58 5.56
CA ASP A 46 3.44 18.29 6.83
C ASP A 46 2.37 17.85 7.84
N ASP A 47 1.50 16.94 7.42
CA ASP A 47 0.44 16.42 8.26
C ASP A 47 0.97 15.36 9.23
N ARG A 48 0.36 15.31 10.41
CA ARG A 48 0.62 14.28 11.40
C ARG A 48 -0.28 13.07 11.16
N LEU A 49 0.32 11.89 11.10
CA LEU A 49 -0.39 10.62 11.24
C LEU A 49 -0.56 10.32 12.73
N ALA A 50 -1.79 10.14 13.17
CA ALA A 50 -2.09 9.77 14.55
C ALA A 50 -2.48 8.29 14.63
N PRO A 51 -1.67 7.44 15.29
CA PRO A 51 -2.03 6.05 15.55
C PRO A 51 -3.35 5.96 16.33
N GLY A 52 -4.18 4.98 16.01
CA GLY A 52 -5.47 4.77 16.66
C GLY A 52 -6.63 5.65 16.15
N GLU A 53 -6.37 6.62 15.28
CA GLU A 53 -7.42 7.42 14.63
C GLU A 53 -7.93 6.83 13.32
N CYS A 54 -7.39 5.72 12.86
CA CYS A 54 -7.79 5.05 11.63
C CYS A 54 -7.90 3.54 11.78
N ASP A 55 -8.74 2.95 10.96
CA ASP A 55 -8.97 1.51 10.86
C ASP A 55 -8.27 0.94 9.61
N LEU A 56 -8.05 1.80 8.60
CA LEU A 56 -7.35 1.47 7.36
C LEU A 56 -6.46 2.63 6.93
N ILE A 57 -5.20 2.32 6.60
CA ILE A 57 -4.29 3.22 5.91
C ILE A 57 -4.17 2.77 4.47
N TYR A 58 -4.31 3.70 3.53
CA TYR A 58 -4.19 3.47 2.09
C TYR A 58 -3.00 4.25 1.52
N ILE A 59 -2.14 3.56 0.76
CA ILE A 59 -1.04 4.17 0.02
C ILE A 59 -1.15 3.73 -1.45
N GLY A 60 -1.37 4.67 -2.34
CA GLY A 60 -1.51 4.41 -3.77
C GLY A 60 -0.19 4.25 -4.53
N GLY A 61 -0.28 4.22 -5.85
CA GLY A 61 0.87 4.22 -6.76
C GLY A 61 1.34 5.63 -7.11
N GLY A 62 2.64 5.81 -7.33
CA GLY A 62 3.26 7.07 -7.72
C GLY A 62 4.30 6.90 -8.81
N GLN A 63 4.66 8.00 -9.49
CA GLN A 63 5.83 8.03 -10.37
C GLN A 63 7.11 8.00 -9.52
N ASP A 64 8.22 7.56 -10.10
CA ASP A 64 9.49 7.39 -9.41
C ASP A 64 9.91 8.63 -8.61
N ARG A 65 9.73 9.83 -9.18
CA ARG A 65 10.04 11.10 -8.53
C ARG A 65 9.16 11.35 -7.29
N ASP A 66 7.87 11.16 -7.43
CA ASP A 66 6.89 11.41 -6.37
C ASP A 66 7.06 10.36 -5.26
N GLN A 67 7.32 9.13 -5.66
CA GLN A 67 7.63 8.03 -4.75
C GLN A 67 8.89 8.31 -3.92
N ALA A 68 9.95 8.87 -4.54
CA ALA A 68 11.17 9.24 -3.81
C ALA A 68 10.94 10.36 -2.79
N LEU A 69 10.07 11.32 -3.10
CA LEU A 69 9.69 12.37 -2.14
C LEU A 69 8.90 11.78 -0.97
N CYS A 70 7.90 10.96 -1.27
CA CYS A 70 7.08 10.29 -0.26
C CYS A 70 7.92 9.36 0.63
N ALA A 71 8.88 8.61 0.05
CA ALA A 71 9.76 7.72 0.80
C ALA A 71 10.51 8.44 1.92
N ARG A 72 11.05 9.63 1.62
CA ARG A 72 11.80 10.42 2.62
C ARG A 72 10.92 10.84 3.79
N ASP A 73 9.74 11.38 3.51
CA ASP A 73 8.83 11.83 4.56
C ASP A 73 8.27 10.64 5.37
N LEU A 74 7.91 9.55 4.69
CA LEU A 74 7.48 8.30 5.34
C LEU A 74 8.51 7.79 6.34
N VAL A 75 9.77 7.66 5.90
CA VAL A 75 10.83 7.10 6.74
C VAL A 75 11.22 8.04 7.87
N GLN A 76 11.29 9.35 7.60
CA GLN A 76 11.79 10.32 8.57
C GLN A 76 10.74 10.83 9.56
N ARG A 77 9.47 10.87 9.16
CA ARG A 77 8.43 11.57 9.92
C ARG A 77 7.23 10.70 10.31
N LYS A 78 6.91 9.68 9.52
CA LYS A 78 5.66 8.90 9.70
C LYS A 78 5.90 7.44 10.07
N ARG A 79 7.15 6.96 9.99
CA ARG A 79 7.48 5.56 10.21
C ARG A 79 6.97 5.04 11.53
N ASP A 80 7.29 5.71 12.63
CA ASP A 80 6.95 5.24 13.97
C ASP A 80 5.43 5.21 14.18
N ALA A 81 4.73 6.24 13.69
CA ALA A 81 3.26 6.29 13.75
C ALA A 81 2.60 5.19 12.90
N LEU A 82 3.18 4.85 11.74
CA LEU A 82 2.71 3.73 10.91
C LEU A 82 2.93 2.38 11.61
N VAL A 83 4.11 2.17 12.17
CA VAL A 83 4.42 0.95 12.95
C VAL A 83 3.44 0.79 14.10
N GLU A 84 3.22 1.85 14.87
CA GLU A 84 2.29 1.86 15.99
C GLU A 84 0.84 1.59 15.54
N ALA A 85 0.38 2.23 14.47
CA ALA A 85 -0.96 2.02 13.93
C ALA A 85 -1.18 0.55 13.51
N VAL A 86 -0.24 -0.04 12.77
CA VAL A 86 -0.31 -1.43 12.33
C VAL A 86 -0.24 -2.39 13.52
N ALA A 87 0.64 -2.14 14.47
CA ALA A 87 0.72 -2.94 15.70
C ALA A 87 -0.56 -2.84 16.54
N GLY A 88 -1.26 -1.70 16.47
CA GLY A 88 -2.57 -1.49 17.08
C GLY A 88 -3.75 -2.10 16.33
N GLY A 89 -3.50 -2.81 15.22
CA GLY A 89 -4.52 -3.51 14.44
C GLY A 89 -5.11 -2.71 13.26
N CYS A 90 -4.57 -1.51 12.95
CA CYS A 90 -4.95 -0.78 11.74
C CYS A 90 -4.51 -1.56 10.50
N ALA A 91 -5.44 -1.82 9.58
CA ALA A 91 -5.11 -2.46 8.31
C ALA A 91 -4.30 -1.51 7.42
N LEU A 92 -3.39 -2.06 6.60
CA LEU A 92 -2.59 -1.30 5.65
C LEU A 92 -2.75 -1.88 4.26
N LEU A 93 -3.27 -1.08 3.33
CA LEU A 93 -3.39 -1.43 1.92
C LEU A 93 -2.49 -0.52 1.08
N ALA A 94 -1.52 -1.13 0.43
CA ALA A 94 -0.56 -0.42 -0.40
C ALA A 94 -0.54 -0.99 -1.82
N VAL A 95 -0.57 -0.10 -2.80
CA VAL A 95 -0.67 -0.46 -4.22
C VAL A 95 0.55 0.06 -4.97
N CYS A 96 1.13 -0.76 -5.85
CA CYS A 96 2.23 -0.41 -6.74
C CYS A 96 3.41 0.24 -6.01
N GLY A 97 3.67 1.53 -6.24
CA GLY A 97 4.71 2.30 -5.56
C GLY A 97 4.56 2.33 -4.04
N GLY A 98 3.33 2.43 -3.54
CA GLY A 98 3.04 2.34 -2.12
C GLY A 98 3.49 1.01 -1.52
N TYR A 99 3.23 -0.10 -2.22
CA TYR A 99 3.71 -1.43 -1.80
C TYR A 99 5.24 -1.49 -1.72
N GLN A 100 5.93 -0.93 -2.71
CA GLN A 100 7.39 -0.91 -2.74
C GLN A 100 7.99 -0.15 -1.54
N LEU A 101 7.32 0.92 -1.10
CA LEU A 101 7.72 1.71 0.06
C LEU A 101 7.55 0.98 1.40
N LEU A 102 6.72 -0.07 1.48
CA LEU A 102 6.57 -0.87 2.69
C LEU A 102 7.76 -1.78 2.96
N GLY A 103 8.50 -2.18 1.91
CA GLY A 103 9.65 -3.05 1.99
C GLY A 103 10.87 -2.39 2.66
N ARG A 104 11.99 -3.11 2.67
CA ARG A 104 13.27 -2.61 3.20
C ARG A 104 13.90 -1.57 2.29
N SER A 105 13.82 -1.81 1.00
CA SER A 105 14.36 -0.92 -0.03
C SER A 105 13.66 -1.11 -1.36
N TYR A 106 13.79 -0.09 -2.20
CA TYR A 106 13.28 -0.07 -3.55
C TYR A 106 14.30 0.59 -4.49
N ARG A 107 14.60 -0.04 -5.61
CA ARG A 107 15.57 0.46 -6.59
C ARG A 107 14.87 1.28 -7.69
N VAL A 108 15.31 2.53 -7.87
CA VAL A 108 14.89 3.45 -8.92
C VAL A 108 16.09 3.81 -9.79
N GLY A 109 16.17 3.27 -11.01
CA GLY A 109 17.37 3.44 -11.84
C GLY A 109 18.60 2.86 -11.14
N ASP A 110 19.61 3.67 -10.95
CA ASP A 110 20.86 3.32 -10.24
C ASP A 110 20.77 3.60 -8.73
N ASP A 111 19.77 4.33 -8.29
CA ASP A 111 19.57 4.69 -6.88
C ASP A 111 18.78 3.62 -6.13
N THR A 112 19.10 3.46 -4.86
CA THR A 112 18.32 2.64 -3.93
C THR A 112 17.70 3.55 -2.89
N LEU A 113 16.36 3.56 -2.86
CA LEU A 113 15.59 4.30 -1.88
C LEU A 113 15.32 3.41 -0.66
N PRO A 114 15.49 3.93 0.55
CA PRO A 114 15.07 3.21 1.74
C PRO A 114 13.55 3.14 1.80
N GLY A 115 13.03 1.97 2.19
CA GLY A 115 11.63 1.78 2.53
C GLY A 115 11.38 1.85 4.03
N LEU A 116 10.14 1.63 4.42
CA LEU A 116 9.70 1.62 5.82
C LEU A 116 10.21 0.42 6.61
N GLY A 117 10.52 -0.69 5.92
CA GLY A 117 10.89 -1.96 6.56
C GLY A 117 9.74 -2.60 7.36
N LEU A 118 8.49 -2.25 7.05
CA LEU A 118 7.30 -2.88 7.65
C LEU A 118 7.08 -4.30 7.13
N VAL A 119 7.49 -4.55 5.89
CA VAL A 119 7.41 -5.85 5.23
C VAL A 119 8.83 -6.33 4.97
N GLY A 120 9.13 -7.58 5.32
CA GLY A 120 10.44 -8.21 5.11
C GLY A 120 10.71 -8.54 3.64
N ALA A 121 10.52 -7.56 2.75
CA ALA A 121 10.70 -7.71 1.31
C ALA A 121 11.53 -6.55 0.74
N GLU A 122 12.08 -6.77 -0.44
CA GLU A 122 12.75 -5.71 -1.22
C GLU A 122 12.31 -5.78 -2.68
N THR A 123 12.17 -4.63 -3.32
CA THR A 123 11.88 -4.56 -4.74
C THR A 123 13.14 -4.17 -5.51
N VAL A 124 13.54 -5.02 -6.44
CA VAL A 124 14.70 -4.81 -7.32
C VAL A 124 14.25 -4.71 -8.77
N ARG A 125 14.98 -3.98 -9.57
CA ARG A 125 14.82 -3.98 -11.02
C ARG A 125 15.82 -4.96 -11.60
N GLU A 126 15.32 -6.02 -12.20
CA GLU A 126 16.15 -7.00 -12.92
C GLU A 126 16.16 -6.70 -14.43
N PRO A 127 17.25 -7.04 -15.14
CA PRO A 127 17.28 -6.98 -16.59
C PRO A 127 16.17 -7.83 -17.20
N GLY A 128 15.57 -7.35 -18.28
CA GLY A 128 14.54 -8.09 -18.99
C GLY A 128 13.26 -7.27 -19.22
N PRO A 129 12.28 -7.86 -19.92
CA PRO A 129 11.02 -7.19 -20.20
C PRO A 129 10.18 -7.01 -18.92
N ARG A 130 9.28 -6.04 -18.97
CA ARG A 130 8.22 -5.92 -17.95
C ARG A 130 7.36 -7.19 -17.95
N LEU A 131 6.89 -7.60 -16.79
CA LEU A 131 5.82 -8.60 -16.72
C LEU A 131 4.49 -7.89 -17.00
N ILE A 132 3.84 -8.34 -18.07
CA ILE A 132 2.55 -7.80 -18.51
C ILE A 132 1.67 -8.98 -18.89
N GLY A 133 0.59 -9.19 -18.17
CA GLY A 133 -0.31 -10.30 -18.46
C GLY A 133 -1.38 -10.54 -17.40
N ASN A 134 -2.28 -11.43 -17.75
CA ASN A 134 -3.24 -11.95 -16.77
C ASN A 134 -2.52 -12.94 -15.86
N CYS A 135 -2.84 -12.88 -14.57
CA CYS A 135 -2.35 -13.83 -13.58
C CYS A 135 -3.50 -14.38 -12.76
N VAL A 136 -3.32 -15.59 -12.28
CA VAL A 136 -4.22 -16.23 -11.31
C VAL A 136 -3.33 -16.79 -10.21
N ILE A 137 -3.67 -16.47 -8.98
CA ILE A 137 -2.97 -17.00 -7.80
C ILE A 137 -3.92 -17.79 -6.92
N GLU A 138 -3.40 -18.79 -6.25
CA GLU A 138 -4.09 -19.49 -5.17
C GLU A 138 -3.80 -18.77 -3.85
N THR A 139 -4.82 -18.57 -3.02
CA THR A 139 -4.67 -17.92 -1.72
C THR A 139 -5.58 -18.57 -0.70
N THR A 140 -5.16 -18.54 0.56
CA THR A 140 -5.96 -18.94 1.71
C THR A 140 -6.51 -17.74 2.49
N LEU A 141 -6.52 -16.56 1.88
CA LEU A 141 -7.06 -15.36 2.50
C LEU A 141 -8.53 -15.57 2.91
N GLY A 142 -8.79 -15.40 4.20
CA GLY A 142 -10.10 -15.68 4.79
C GLY A 142 -10.32 -17.14 5.21
N GLY A 143 -9.27 -17.95 5.24
CA GLY A 143 -9.28 -19.32 5.79
C GLY A 143 -9.69 -20.42 4.81
N GLU A 144 -10.09 -20.08 3.60
CA GLU A 144 -10.46 -21.04 2.54
C GLU A 144 -9.58 -20.84 1.31
N LEU A 145 -9.27 -21.93 0.60
CA LEU A 145 -8.56 -21.89 -0.68
C LEU A 145 -9.43 -21.17 -1.72
N ARG A 146 -8.89 -20.14 -2.31
CA ARG A 146 -9.57 -19.31 -3.33
C ARG A 146 -8.62 -18.99 -4.46
N LEU A 147 -9.19 -18.79 -5.65
CA LEU A 147 -8.47 -18.25 -6.79
C LEU A 147 -8.71 -16.74 -6.89
N LEU A 148 -7.63 -15.99 -6.99
CA LEU A 148 -7.67 -14.56 -7.30
C LEU A 148 -7.14 -14.36 -8.72
N ALA A 149 -7.99 -13.87 -9.61
CA ALA A 149 -7.61 -13.46 -10.95
C ALA A 149 -7.23 -11.96 -10.95
N GLY A 150 -6.14 -11.65 -11.60
CA GLY A 150 -5.62 -10.29 -11.70
C GLY A 150 -4.90 -10.03 -13.00
N PHE A 151 -4.31 -8.85 -13.07
CA PHE A 151 -3.46 -8.42 -14.18
C PHE A 151 -2.19 -7.80 -13.62
N GLU A 152 -1.04 -8.27 -14.11
CA GLU A 152 0.25 -7.70 -13.74
C GLU A 152 0.78 -6.78 -14.85
N ASN A 153 1.39 -5.67 -14.45
CA ASN A 153 2.13 -4.77 -15.35
C ASN A 153 3.22 -4.04 -14.57
N HIS A 154 4.34 -4.71 -14.36
CA HIS A 154 5.43 -4.15 -13.56
C HIS A 154 6.82 -4.55 -14.06
N GLY A 155 7.82 -3.71 -13.81
CA GLY A 155 9.23 -3.97 -14.08
C GLY A 155 10.03 -4.39 -12.84
N GLY A 156 9.48 -4.13 -11.64
CA GLY A 156 10.11 -4.56 -10.39
C GLY A 156 9.93 -6.06 -10.13
N ARG A 157 10.85 -6.64 -9.39
CA ARG A 157 10.77 -8.00 -8.85
C ARG A 157 10.87 -7.91 -7.34
N THR A 158 9.90 -8.49 -6.65
CA THR A 158 9.92 -8.54 -5.20
C THR A 158 10.64 -9.79 -4.74
N ARG A 159 11.65 -9.58 -3.92
CA ARG A 159 12.35 -10.65 -3.20
C ARG A 159 11.78 -10.71 -1.80
N LEU A 160 11.13 -11.81 -1.48
CA LEU A 160 10.57 -12.07 -0.16
C LEU A 160 11.69 -12.52 0.78
N GLY A 161 11.71 -11.97 1.98
CA GLY A 161 12.49 -12.46 3.10
C GLY A 161 11.66 -13.42 3.95
N ASP A 162 11.40 -13.01 5.17
CA ASP A 162 10.67 -13.76 6.21
C ASP A 162 9.15 -13.48 6.22
N VAL A 163 8.57 -13.24 5.05
CA VAL A 163 7.14 -12.97 4.88
C VAL A 163 6.51 -13.94 3.88
N GLU A 164 5.27 -14.29 4.12
CA GLU A 164 4.50 -15.12 3.21
C GLU A 164 3.86 -14.27 2.11
N PRO A 165 3.82 -14.76 0.84
CA PRO A 165 3.07 -14.11 -0.22
C PRO A 165 1.56 -14.23 0.05
N LEU A 166 0.78 -13.31 -0.51
CA LEU A 166 -0.68 -13.38 -0.47
C LEU A 166 -1.21 -14.65 -1.14
N GLY A 167 -0.48 -15.17 -2.10
CA GLY A 167 -0.78 -16.39 -2.84
C GLY A 167 0.34 -16.72 -3.82
N THR A 168 0.27 -17.87 -4.43
CA THR A 168 1.24 -18.42 -5.39
C THR A 168 0.55 -18.92 -6.65
#